data_2164ef163155f875ef4ce8f9eed318d5
#
_entry.id   2164ef163155f875ef4ce8f9eed318d5
#
_cell.length_a   1.000
_cell.length_b   1.000
_cell.length_c   1.000
_cell.angle_alpha   90.00
_cell.angle_beta   90.00
_cell.angle_gamma   90.00
#
_symmetry.space_group_name_H-M   'P 1'
#
loop_
_entity.id
_entity.type
_entity.pdbx_description
1 polymer ?
#
loop_
_entity_poly.entity_id
_entity_poly.type
_entity_poly.pdbx_seq_one_letter_code
_entity_poly.pdbx_strand_id
1 'polypeptide(L)'
;KQKRRLVQAPKFWLFDVGVANHLLHRKELVQGTVEYGHAFEHFVVQELIAYLGYHHNEHRLTYWRTYTGSEVDAVITNHAGVPILAIEIKSAQEIMRKHLKGLHAFHQEYSDCPLLCVSLDKFNRVSEGVRIMYINDFLKHLWADKLF
;
A
#
# COMPACT_ATOMS: atom_id res chain seq x y z
N LYS A 1 18.05 21.69 1.25
CA LYS A 1 17.11 20.61 1.67
C LYS A 1 17.52 19.36 0.88
N GLN A 2 18.07 18.33 1.56
CA GLN A 2 18.35 17.04 0.93
C GLN A 2 17.00 16.41 0.52
N LYS A 3 16.79 16.21 -0.79
CA LYS A 3 15.66 15.44 -1.30
C LYS A 3 15.79 14.01 -0.76
N ARG A 4 14.85 13.61 0.10
CA ARG A 4 14.76 12.22 0.58
C ARG A 4 14.44 11.33 -0.62
N ARG A 5 15.26 10.33 -0.86
CA ARG A 5 15.08 9.39 -1.95
C ARG A 5 13.91 8.45 -1.61
N LEU A 6 13.03 8.21 -2.59
CA LEU A 6 12.21 7.00 -2.61
C LEU A 6 13.18 5.83 -2.62
N VAL A 7 13.22 5.08 -1.55
CA VAL A 7 14.15 3.96 -1.42
C VAL A 7 13.51 2.74 -2.06
N GLN A 8 14.12 2.24 -3.12
CA GLN A 8 13.94 0.86 -3.56
C GLN A 8 14.67 -0.04 -2.54
N ALA A 9 14.10 -0.24 -1.36
CA ALA A 9 14.65 -1.23 -0.48
C ALA A 9 13.99 -2.58 -0.80
N PRO A 10 14.72 -3.67 -0.68
CA PRO A 10 14.16 -4.98 -0.85
C PRO A 10 13.27 -5.33 0.36
N LYS A 11 12.01 -4.88 0.34
CA LYS A 11 10.99 -5.66 1.02
C LYS A 11 10.89 -6.92 0.18
N PHE A 12 11.27 -8.04 0.75
CA PHE A 12 11.20 -9.33 0.05
C PHE A 12 9.77 -9.84 0.11
N TRP A 13 9.11 -9.87 -1.04
CA TRP A 13 7.77 -10.41 -1.19
C TRP A 13 7.87 -11.76 -1.91
N LEU A 14 7.42 -12.82 -1.24
CA LEU A 14 7.25 -14.10 -1.91
C LEU A 14 6.10 -14.00 -2.93
N PHE A 15 6.16 -14.77 -3.98
CA PHE A 15 5.16 -14.76 -5.06
C PHE A 15 3.75 -15.19 -4.61
N ASP A 16 3.63 -15.81 -3.42
CA ASP A 16 2.36 -16.30 -2.88
C ASP A 16 2.33 -16.18 -1.35
N VAL A 17 1.21 -15.66 -0.82
CA VAL A 17 0.99 -15.44 0.62
C VAL A 17 0.90 -16.77 1.37
N GLY A 18 0.31 -17.81 0.77
CA GLY A 18 0.19 -19.14 1.36
C GLY A 18 1.57 -19.80 1.53
N VAL A 19 2.44 -19.65 0.52
CA VAL A 19 3.83 -20.13 0.61
C VAL A 19 4.58 -19.39 1.73
N ALA A 20 4.43 -18.05 1.82
CA ALA A 20 5.03 -17.27 2.90
C ALA A 20 4.57 -17.76 4.29
N ASN A 21 3.27 -17.98 4.46
CA ASN A 21 2.70 -18.45 5.72
C ASN A 21 3.14 -19.88 6.05
N HIS A 22 3.26 -20.75 5.04
CA HIS A 22 3.77 -22.12 5.21
C HIS A 22 5.22 -22.13 5.71
N LEU A 23 6.09 -21.34 5.07
CA LEU A 23 7.50 -21.24 5.47
C LEU A 23 7.67 -20.61 6.87
N LEU A 24 6.77 -19.74 7.28
CA LEU A 24 6.74 -19.15 8.62
C LEU A 24 6.02 -20.02 9.64
N HIS A 25 5.61 -21.26 9.28
CA HIS A 25 4.85 -22.19 10.12
C HIS A 25 3.57 -21.61 10.71
N ARG A 26 2.93 -20.66 9.99
CA ARG A 26 1.65 -20.07 10.37
C ARG A 26 0.52 -21.01 9.94
N LYS A 27 -0.12 -21.65 10.92
CA LYS A 27 -1.21 -22.60 10.65
C LYS A 27 -2.54 -21.91 10.36
N GLU A 28 -2.80 -20.79 11.04
CA GLU A 28 -4.04 -20.01 10.94
C GLU A 28 -3.72 -18.52 10.91
N LEU A 29 -4.50 -17.77 10.13
CA LEU A 29 -4.49 -16.32 10.09
C LEU A 29 -5.74 -15.79 10.79
N VAL A 30 -5.58 -15.33 12.02
CA VAL A 30 -6.68 -14.78 12.79
C VAL A 30 -6.76 -13.28 12.56
N GLN A 31 -7.92 -12.79 12.13
CA GLN A 31 -8.16 -11.36 11.92
C GLN A 31 -7.91 -10.55 13.20
N GLY A 32 -7.22 -9.42 13.05
CA GLY A 32 -6.84 -8.56 14.18
C GLY A 32 -5.46 -8.88 14.77
N THR A 33 -4.78 -9.94 14.31
CA THR A 33 -3.40 -10.23 14.70
C THR A 33 -2.39 -9.53 13.79
N VAL A 34 -1.15 -9.40 14.25
CA VAL A 34 -0.04 -8.83 13.48
C VAL A 34 0.24 -9.68 12.24
N GLU A 35 0.18 -11.00 12.38
CA GLU A 35 0.39 -11.95 11.29
C GLU A 35 -0.65 -11.79 10.19
N TYR A 36 -1.90 -11.57 10.55
CA TYR A 36 -2.96 -11.26 9.59
C TYR A 36 -2.69 -9.92 8.88
N GLY A 37 -2.24 -8.91 9.63
CA GLY A 37 -1.83 -7.62 9.07
C GLY A 37 -0.75 -7.77 8.00
N HIS A 38 0.30 -8.51 8.29
CA HIS A 38 1.39 -8.79 7.33
C HIS A 38 0.90 -9.58 6.11
N ALA A 39 0.04 -10.57 6.30
CA ALA A 39 -0.52 -11.35 5.20
C ALA A 39 -1.42 -10.50 4.30
N PHE A 40 -2.22 -9.60 4.89
CA PHE A 40 -3.06 -8.67 4.18
C PHE A 40 -2.23 -7.66 3.36
N GLU A 41 -1.20 -7.07 3.97
CA GLU A 41 -0.26 -6.18 3.27
C GLU A 41 0.40 -6.92 2.09
N HIS A 42 0.92 -8.12 2.34
CA HIS A 42 1.54 -8.97 1.31
C HIS A 42 0.58 -9.24 0.14
N PHE A 43 -0.67 -9.61 0.43
CA PHE A 43 -1.69 -9.86 -0.58
C PHE A 43 -1.93 -8.61 -1.47
N VAL A 44 -2.14 -7.44 -0.87
CA VAL A 44 -2.38 -6.21 -1.62
C VAL A 44 -1.18 -5.83 -2.47
N VAL A 45 0.04 -5.98 -1.93
CA VAL A 45 1.27 -5.71 -2.68
C VAL A 45 1.43 -6.67 -3.86
N GLN A 46 1.10 -7.97 -3.70
CA GLN A 46 1.13 -8.93 -4.81
C GLN A 46 0.15 -8.57 -5.93
N GLU A 47 -1.06 -8.12 -5.58
CA GLU A 47 -2.03 -7.63 -6.56
C GLU A 47 -1.50 -6.42 -7.34
N LEU A 48 -0.83 -5.48 -6.65
CA LEU A 48 -0.18 -4.33 -7.29
C LEU A 48 0.96 -4.76 -8.22
N ILE A 49 1.82 -5.69 -7.78
CA ILE A 49 2.93 -6.22 -8.60
C ILE A 49 2.38 -6.90 -9.86
N ALA A 50 1.36 -7.75 -9.70
CA ALA A 50 0.74 -8.46 -10.81
C ALA A 50 0.11 -7.47 -11.81
N TYR A 51 -0.69 -6.53 -11.30
CA TYR A 51 -1.35 -5.52 -12.13
C TYR A 51 -0.34 -4.67 -12.93
N LEU A 52 0.70 -4.15 -12.26
CA LEU A 52 1.73 -3.35 -12.93
C LEU A 52 2.49 -4.17 -13.96
N GLY A 53 2.77 -5.44 -13.69
CA GLY A 53 3.44 -6.33 -14.62
C GLY A 53 2.62 -6.64 -15.88
N TYR A 54 1.28 -6.69 -15.76
CA TYR A 54 0.39 -6.96 -16.89
C TYR A 54 0.01 -5.72 -17.71
N HIS A 55 -0.13 -4.56 -17.07
CA HIS A 55 -0.77 -3.40 -17.69
C HIS A 55 0.16 -2.19 -17.83
N HIS A 56 1.12 -2.01 -16.93
CA HIS A 56 1.89 -0.76 -16.83
C HIS A 56 3.37 -1.00 -16.58
N ASN A 57 4.06 -1.62 -17.52
CA ASN A 57 5.50 -1.95 -17.41
C ASN A 57 6.42 -0.73 -17.18
N GLU A 58 5.96 0.47 -17.42
CA GLU A 58 6.69 1.73 -17.21
C GLU A 58 6.52 2.30 -15.80
N HIS A 59 5.52 1.82 -15.05
CA HIS A 59 5.33 2.20 -13.65
C HIS A 59 6.14 1.30 -12.74
N ARG A 60 6.52 1.83 -11.58
CA ARG A 60 7.31 1.09 -10.59
C ARG A 60 6.63 1.13 -9.24
N LEU A 61 6.65 0.00 -8.55
CA LEU A 61 6.26 -0.10 -7.16
C LEU A 61 7.48 0.16 -6.28
N THR A 62 7.35 1.13 -5.39
CA THR A 62 8.34 1.52 -4.38
C THR A 62 7.64 1.63 -3.04
N TYR A 63 8.39 1.96 -1.98
CA TYR A 63 7.82 2.38 -0.70
C TYR A 63 8.52 3.65 -0.23
N TRP A 64 7.94 4.34 0.73
CA TRP A 64 8.54 5.53 1.29
C TRP A 64 8.73 5.38 2.80
N ARG A 65 9.87 5.84 3.30
CA ARG A 65 10.19 5.81 4.73
C ARG A 65 11.09 6.98 5.11
N THR A 66 10.81 7.57 6.30
CA THR A 66 11.66 8.59 6.92
C THR A 66 12.61 7.97 7.94
N TYR A 67 13.66 8.70 8.29
CA TYR A 67 14.56 8.34 9.38
C TYR A 67 13.84 8.34 10.75
N THR A 68 12.73 9.07 10.88
CA THR A 68 11.91 9.15 12.10
C THR A 68 10.88 8.03 12.21
N GLY A 69 10.85 7.09 11.25
CA GLY A 69 10.00 5.90 11.29
C GLY A 69 8.61 6.06 10.66
N SER A 70 8.29 7.22 10.06
CA SER A 70 7.08 7.31 9.23
C SER A 70 7.30 6.55 7.93
N GLU A 71 6.30 5.77 7.51
CA GLU A 71 6.37 4.98 6.27
C GLU A 71 5.04 5.00 5.53
N VAL A 72 5.10 4.72 4.23
CA VAL A 72 3.97 4.42 3.36
C VAL A 72 4.27 3.08 2.69
N ASP A 73 3.33 2.16 2.79
CA ASP A 73 3.53 0.74 2.45
C ASP A 73 3.84 0.54 0.96
N ALA A 74 3.17 1.29 0.08
CA ALA A 74 3.39 1.23 -1.35
C ALA A 74 3.27 2.61 -2.00
N VAL A 75 4.18 2.93 -2.91
CA VAL A 75 4.14 4.14 -3.72
C VAL A 75 4.35 3.74 -5.17
N ILE A 76 3.37 4.06 -6.02
CA ILE A 76 3.49 3.86 -7.46
C ILE A 76 4.11 5.11 -8.05
N THR A 77 5.17 4.91 -8.85
CA THR A 77 5.85 5.99 -9.56
C THR A 77 5.76 5.76 -11.07
N ASN A 78 5.77 6.84 -11.84
CA ASN A 78 5.93 6.76 -13.27
C ASN A 78 7.40 6.46 -13.65
N HIS A 79 7.70 6.35 -14.94
CA HIS A 79 9.05 6.09 -15.48
C HIS A 79 10.08 7.14 -15.07
N ALA A 80 9.65 8.39 -14.81
CA ALA A 80 10.52 9.47 -14.34
C ALA A 80 10.77 9.43 -12.82
N GLY A 81 10.20 8.45 -12.11
CA GLY A 81 10.28 8.32 -10.65
C GLY A 81 9.40 9.29 -9.87
N VAL A 82 8.44 9.94 -10.55
CA VAL A 82 7.47 10.84 -9.90
C VAL A 82 6.36 10.00 -9.28
N PRO A 83 6.02 10.17 -7.99
CA PRO A 83 4.90 9.48 -7.35
C PRO A 83 3.57 9.85 -8.02
N ILE A 84 2.77 8.84 -8.36
CA ILE A 84 1.44 9.00 -8.95
C ILE A 84 0.32 8.47 -8.06
N LEU A 85 0.64 7.59 -7.10
CA LEU A 85 -0.28 7.14 -6.07
C LEU A 85 0.50 6.64 -4.85
N ALA A 86 0.14 7.10 -3.65
CA ALA A 86 0.67 6.61 -2.37
C ALA A 86 -0.40 5.80 -1.65
N ILE A 87 -0.06 4.59 -1.20
CA ILE A 87 -0.99 3.61 -0.67
C ILE A 87 -0.54 3.15 0.72
N GLU A 88 -1.40 3.33 1.70
CA GLU A 88 -1.31 2.72 3.03
C GLU A 88 -2.21 1.48 3.07
N ILE A 89 -1.75 0.40 3.70
CA ILE A 89 -2.47 -0.87 3.74
C ILE A 89 -2.75 -1.25 5.19
N LYS A 90 -4.01 -1.35 5.58
CA LYS A 90 -4.41 -1.64 6.96
C LYS A 90 -5.49 -2.71 7.02
N SER A 91 -5.21 -3.81 7.71
CA SER A 91 -6.20 -4.87 7.95
C SER A 91 -7.24 -4.52 9.03
N ALA A 92 -7.52 -3.22 9.21
CA ALA A 92 -8.50 -2.72 10.15
C ALA A 92 -9.88 -2.61 9.52
N GLN A 93 -10.93 -2.93 10.33
CA GLN A 93 -12.33 -2.78 9.93
C GLN A 93 -12.85 -1.34 10.07
N GLU A 94 -12.10 -0.49 10.78
CA GLU A 94 -12.37 0.93 10.94
C GLU A 94 -11.05 1.71 10.81
N ILE A 95 -11.01 2.62 9.86
CA ILE A 95 -9.84 3.48 9.64
C ILE A 95 -10.00 4.75 10.45
N MET A 96 -9.01 4.98 11.32
CA MET A 96 -8.89 6.17 12.17
C MET A 96 -7.70 7.02 11.72
N ARG A 97 -7.67 8.28 12.13
CA ARG A 97 -6.60 9.25 11.83
C ARG A 97 -5.17 8.71 12.12
N LYS A 98 -5.02 7.95 13.21
CA LYS A 98 -3.72 7.36 13.56
C LYS A 98 -3.14 6.44 12.47
N HIS A 99 -4.01 5.79 11.68
CA HIS A 99 -3.63 4.90 10.59
C HIS A 99 -3.13 5.64 9.34
N LEU A 100 -3.41 6.94 9.23
CA LEU A 100 -3.11 7.77 8.07
C LEU A 100 -1.85 8.65 8.24
N LYS A 101 -1.15 8.53 9.37
CA LYS A 101 0.00 9.37 9.71
C LYS A 101 1.13 9.29 8.68
N GLY A 102 1.40 8.10 8.15
CA GLY A 102 2.41 7.88 7.11
C GLY A 102 2.08 8.64 5.83
N LEU A 103 0.84 8.53 5.37
CA LEU A 103 0.35 9.26 4.19
C LEU A 103 0.39 10.78 4.38
N HIS A 104 0.01 11.28 5.55
CA HIS A 104 0.08 12.73 5.82
C HIS A 104 1.53 13.24 5.85
N ALA A 105 2.47 12.45 6.41
CA ALA A 105 3.88 12.80 6.39
C ALA A 105 4.44 12.77 4.95
N PHE A 106 4.04 11.81 4.14
CA PHE A 106 4.38 11.71 2.72
C PHE A 106 3.87 12.92 1.93
N HIS A 107 2.63 13.32 2.17
CA HIS A 107 1.97 14.45 1.48
C HIS A 107 2.69 15.79 1.70
N GLN A 108 3.40 15.96 2.82
CA GLN A 108 4.21 17.17 3.05
C GLN A 108 5.39 17.28 2.07
N GLU A 109 5.85 16.18 1.50
CA GLU A 109 6.93 16.15 0.51
C GLU A 109 6.39 16.07 -0.93
N TYR A 110 5.25 15.43 -1.12
CA TYR A 110 4.62 15.13 -2.42
C TYR A 110 3.15 15.54 -2.42
N SER A 111 2.89 16.85 -2.34
CA SER A 111 1.55 17.45 -2.19
C SER A 111 0.57 17.12 -3.31
N ASP A 112 1.08 16.87 -4.52
CA ASP A 112 0.25 16.62 -5.70
C ASP A 112 -0.07 15.12 -5.88
N CYS A 113 0.55 14.24 -5.06
CA CYS A 113 0.34 12.81 -5.17
C CYS A 113 -0.97 12.40 -4.46
N PRO A 114 -1.91 11.74 -5.15
CA PRO A 114 -3.10 11.18 -4.54
C PRO A 114 -2.77 10.18 -3.43
N LEU A 115 -3.60 10.18 -2.37
CA LEU A 115 -3.44 9.33 -1.20
C LEU A 115 -4.58 8.33 -1.10
N LEU A 116 -4.24 7.06 -0.89
CA LEU A 116 -5.17 5.94 -0.76
C LEU A 116 -4.85 5.12 0.49
N CYS A 117 -5.88 4.76 1.25
CA CYS A 117 -5.80 3.74 2.28
C CYS A 117 -6.66 2.55 1.88
N VAL A 118 -6.05 1.39 1.65
CA VAL A 118 -6.74 0.12 1.38
C VAL A 118 -6.97 -0.61 2.69
N SER A 119 -8.20 -1.03 2.95
CA SER A 119 -8.55 -1.60 4.26
C SER A 119 -9.69 -2.62 4.22
N LEU A 120 -10.01 -3.18 5.38
CA LEU A 120 -11.21 -3.99 5.62
C LEU A 120 -12.42 -3.13 6.07
N ASP A 121 -12.26 -1.81 6.13
CA ASP A 121 -13.35 -0.87 6.40
C ASP A 121 -14.28 -0.84 5.19
N LYS A 122 -15.52 -1.26 5.39
CA LYS A 122 -16.51 -1.40 4.30
C LYS A 122 -17.09 -0.07 3.81
N PHE A 123 -16.79 1.03 4.51
CA PHE A 123 -17.30 2.35 4.18
C PHE A 123 -16.26 3.15 3.39
N ASN A 124 -16.39 3.14 2.07
CA ASN A 124 -15.57 3.98 1.20
C ASN A 124 -15.87 5.46 1.48
N ARG A 125 -14.82 6.24 1.73
CA ARG A 125 -14.93 7.67 2.03
C ARG A 125 -13.61 8.40 1.79
N VAL A 126 -13.68 9.71 1.83
CA VAL A 126 -12.49 10.56 1.90
C VAL A 126 -12.39 11.14 3.31
N SER A 127 -11.23 11.01 3.93
CA SER A 127 -10.93 11.56 5.26
C SER A 127 -9.59 12.27 5.22
N GLU A 128 -9.56 13.55 5.59
CA GLU A 128 -8.33 14.36 5.63
C GLU A 128 -7.49 14.30 4.33
N GLY A 129 -8.16 14.31 3.17
CA GLY A 129 -7.50 14.23 1.86
C GLY A 129 -7.09 12.81 1.42
N VAL A 130 -7.29 11.80 2.28
CA VAL A 130 -7.00 10.40 1.96
C VAL A 130 -8.28 9.69 1.54
N ARG A 131 -8.26 9.04 0.37
CA ARG A 131 -9.34 8.13 -0.05
C ARG A 131 -9.21 6.81 0.69
N ILE A 132 -10.21 6.44 1.49
CA ILE A 132 -10.29 5.16 2.18
C ILE A 132 -11.14 4.23 1.33
N MET A 133 -10.62 3.05 1.02
CA MET A 133 -11.28 2.11 0.12
C MET A 133 -11.28 0.69 0.71
N TYR A 134 -12.45 0.05 0.65
CA TYR A 134 -12.58 -1.36 1.00
C TYR A 134 -11.81 -2.24 0.00
N ILE A 135 -11.15 -3.27 0.48
CA ILE A 135 -10.29 -4.16 -0.33
C ILE A 135 -10.98 -4.68 -1.61
N ASN A 136 -12.24 -5.11 -1.53
CA ASN A 136 -12.92 -5.65 -2.71
C ASN A 136 -13.16 -4.57 -3.77
N ASP A 137 -13.42 -3.33 -3.36
CA ASP A 137 -13.61 -2.22 -4.29
C ASP A 137 -12.27 -1.75 -4.84
N PHE A 138 -11.21 -1.77 -4.01
CA PHE A 138 -9.85 -1.55 -4.47
C PHE A 138 -9.49 -2.52 -5.60
N LEU A 139 -9.68 -3.82 -5.40
CA LEU A 139 -9.37 -4.84 -6.42
C LEU A 139 -10.17 -4.63 -7.71
N LYS A 140 -11.47 -4.32 -7.60
CA LYS A 140 -12.29 -4.00 -8.77
C LYS A 140 -11.78 -2.79 -9.54
N HIS A 141 -11.39 -1.72 -8.84
CA HIS A 141 -10.87 -0.51 -9.48
C HIS A 141 -9.48 -0.75 -10.09
N LEU A 142 -8.62 -1.47 -9.37
CA LEU A 142 -7.29 -1.84 -9.85
C LEU A 142 -7.38 -2.58 -11.18
N TRP A 143 -8.10 -3.70 -11.21
CA TRP A 143 -8.21 -4.55 -12.40
C TRP A 143 -9.11 -4.00 -13.51
N ALA A 144 -9.88 -2.94 -13.24
CA ALA A 144 -10.64 -2.19 -14.23
C ALA A 144 -9.88 -0.94 -14.77
N ASP A 145 -8.59 -0.77 -14.41
CA ASP A 145 -7.75 0.38 -14.82
C ASP A 145 -8.36 1.75 -14.43
N LYS A 146 -8.81 1.86 -13.16
CA LYS A 146 -9.53 3.05 -12.65
C LYS A 146 -8.90 3.66 -11.40
N LEU A 147 -7.68 3.25 -11.03
CA LEU A 147 -7.03 3.72 -9.83
C LEU A 147 -6.13 4.94 -10.06
N PHE A 148 -5.43 4.97 -11.16
CA PHE A 148 -4.49 6.02 -11.58
C PHE A 148 -4.31 6.04 -13.09
#